data_e65aa483f118d844ceed3a76c1027595
#
_entry.id   e65aa483f118d844ceed3a76c1027595
#
_cell.length_a   1.000
_cell.length_b   1.000
_cell.length_c   1.000
_cell.angle_alpha   90.00
_cell.angle_beta   90.00
_cell.angle_gamma   90.00
#
_symmetry.space_group_name_H-M   'P 1'
#
loop_
_entity.id
_entity.type
_entity.pdbx_description
1 polymer ?
#
loop_
_entity_poly.entity_id
_entity_poly.type
_entity_poly.pdbx_seq_one_letter_code
_entity_poly.pdbx_strand_id
1 'polypeptide(L)'
;MICHNSVGYDAQIKDLLIKSAFNMDKKEIDAWMKYQYDPQHMFCFWQDDKITSCLQVTKRTMMFLDRQMRVSVIGMAATLPDYRQRKQFSNLLDAAISQATYNDLLTITYTNMPKLFEAKSFQHISNTKEYWIGAPLCRSGNPYHVKQKAENLYT
;
A
#
# COMPACT_ATOMS: atom_id res chain seq x y z
N MET A 1 -7.52 8.61 17.83
CA MET A 1 -8.04 7.22 18.03
C MET A 1 -7.77 6.41 16.76
N ILE A 2 -7.36 5.14 16.91
CA ILE A 2 -7.20 4.22 15.76
C ILE A 2 -8.49 3.45 15.57
N CYS A 3 -8.98 3.39 14.33
CA CYS A 3 -10.10 2.56 13.92
C CYS A 3 -9.66 1.63 12.79
N HIS A 4 -10.11 0.40 12.85
CA HIS A 4 -10.03 -0.57 11.77
C HIS A 4 -11.40 -0.64 11.09
N ASN A 5 -11.46 -0.26 9.85
CA ASN A 5 -12.65 -0.13 9.02
C ASN A 5 -13.00 1.34 8.71
N SER A 6 -13.21 1.63 7.45
CA SER A 6 -13.59 2.96 6.95
C SER A 6 -14.89 2.94 6.13
N VAL A 7 -15.75 1.94 6.34
CA VAL A 7 -17.06 1.85 5.67
C VAL A 7 -17.87 3.12 5.94
N GLY A 8 -18.34 3.76 4.88
CA GLY A 8 -19.09 5.01 4.95
C GLY A 8 -18.22 6.28 4.96
N TYR A 9 -16.88 6.15 4.92
CA TYR A 9 -15.95 7.29 4.94
C TYR A 9 -15.12 7.42 3.66
N ASP A 10 -15.59 6.81 2.56
CA ASP A 10 -14.87 6.74 1.28
C ASP A 10 -14.46 8.13 0.75
N ALA A 11 -15.35 9.12 0.90
CA ALA A 11 -15.07 10.49 0.50
C ALA A 11 -13.94 11.12 1.33
N GLN A 12 -13.87 10.84 2.64
CA GLN A 12 -12.80 11.33 3.50
C GLN A 12 -11.46 10.65 3.17
N ILE A 13 -11.45 9.35 2.89
CA ILE A 13 -10.24 8.63 2.45
C ILE A 13 -9.72 9.22 1.15
N LYS A 14 -10.60 9.39 0.15
CA LYS A 14 -10.23 10.00 -1.12
C LYS A 14 -9.66 11.41 -0.95
N ASP A 15 -10.32 12.26 -0.18
CA ASP A 15 -9.87 13.63 0.12
C ASP A 15 -8.50 13.64 0.83
N LEU A 16 -8.30 12.74 1.80
CA LEU A 16 -7.04 12.57 2.49
C LEU A 16 -5.92 12.21 1.51
N LEU A 17 -6.12 11.24 0.62
CA LEU A 17 -5.14 10.83 -0.38
C LEU A 17 -4.76 11.99 -1.31
N ILE A 18 -5.75 12.75 -1.80
CA ILE A 18 -5.52 13.92 -2.65
C ILE A 18 -4.70 15.00 -1.91
N LYS A 19 -5.07 15.30 -0.65
CA LYS A 19 -4.42 16.35 0.15
C LYS A 19 -3.05 15.97 0.71
N SER A 20 -2.77 14.69 0.82
CA SER A 20 -1.50 14.21 1.38
C SER A 20 -0.31 14.36 0.44
N ALA A 21 -0.50 14.89 -0.78
CA ALA A 21 0.51 14.93 -1.83
C ALA A 21 1.13 13.54 -2.10
N PHE A 22 0.28 12.54 -2.12
CA PHE A 22 0.65 11.20 -2.51
C PHE A 22 1.15 11.23 -3.97
N ASN A 23 2.16 10.40 -4.33
CA ASN A 23 2.74 10.36 -5.68
C ASN A 23 1.78 9.75 -6.72
N MET A 24 0.50 10.06 -6.62
CA MET A 24 -0.56 9.64 -7.53
C MET A 24 -1.38 10.86 -7.94
N ASP A 25 -1.71 10.95 -9.20
CA ASP A 25 -2.64 11.96 -9.67
C ASP A 25 -4.10 11.62 -9.28
N LYS A 26 -5.01 12.55 -9.50
CA LYS A 26 -6.43 12.37 -9.15
C LYS A 26 -7.06 11.17 -9.89
N LYS A 27 -6.67 10.92 -11.15
CA LYS A 27 -7.20 9.81 -11.96
C LYS A 27 -6.73 8.46 -11.43
N GLU A 28 -5.48 8.39 -11.00
CA GLU A 28 -4.90 7.19 -10.40
C GLU A 28 -5.57 6.90 -9.04
N ILE A 29 -5.82 7.93 -8.22
CA ILE A 29 -6.57 7.78 -6.97
C ILE A 29 -8.00 7.31 -7.26
N ASP A 30 -8.68 7.87 -8.26
CA ASP A 30 -10.03 7.44 -8.65
C ASP A 30 -10.05 5.99 -9.12
N ALA A 31 -9.06 5.57 -9.89
CA ALA A 31 -8.92 4.18 -10.32
C ALA A 31 -8.66 3.25 -9.14
N TRP A 32 -7.76 3.64 -8.23
CA TRP A 32 -7.49 2.85 -7.03
C TRP A 32 -8.74 2.73 -6.16
N MET A 33 -9.46 3.81 -5.90
CA MET A 33 -10.72 3.80 -5.15
C MET A 33 -11.76 2.86 -5.76
N LYS A 34 -11.80 2.77 -7.09
CA LYS A 34 -12.76 1.93 -7.82
C LYS A 34 -12.41 0.44 -7.80
N TYR A 35 -11.12 0.10 -7.88
CA TYR A 35 -10.69 -1.28 -8.17
C TYR A 35 -9.93 -1.97 -7.04
N GLN A 36 -9.36 -1.21 -6.10
CA GLN A 36 -8.45 -1.77 -5.09
C GLN A 36 -8.78 -1.34 -3.65
N TYR A 37 -9.57 -0.27 -3.49
CA TYR A 37 -9.98 0.18 -2.17
C TYR A 37 -10.88 -0.83 -1.49
N ASP A 38 -10.50 -1.20 -0.28
CA ASP A 38 -11.28 -2.09 0.57
C ASP A 38 -11.47 -1.44 1.95
N PRO A 39 -12.65 -0.86 2.21
CA PRO A 39 -12.91 -0.15 3.44
C PRO A 39 -12.80 -1.04 4.69
N GLN A 40 -13.04 -2.35 4.57
CA GLN A 40 -12.93 -3.28 5.70
C GLN A 40 -11.48 -3.53 6.12
N HIS A 41 -10.53 -3.28 5.22
CA HIS A 41 -9.10 -3.48 5.45
C HIS A 41 -8.31 -2.17 5.57
N MET A 42 -9.02 -1.06 5.80
CA MET A 42 -8.41 0.24 6.11
C MET A 42 -8.16 0.40 7.59
N PHE A 43 -7.00 0.89 7.94
CA PHE A 43 -6.66 1.40 9.26
C PHE A 43 -6.68 2.93 9.19
N CYS A 44 -7.42 3.56 10.07
CA CYS A 44 -7.62 5.01 10.08
C CYS A 44 -7.27 5.60 11.44
N PHE A 45 -6.60 6.74 11.43
CA PHE A 45 -6.38 7.55 12.62
C PHE A 45 -7.35 8.72 12.62
N TRP A 46 -8.19 8.76 13.65
CA TRP A 46 -9.18 9.81 13.86
C TRP A 46 -8.67 10.85 14.83
N GLN A 47 -8.74 12.09 14.40
CA GLN A 47 -8.48 13.26 15.24
C GLN A 47 -9.28 14.45 14.71
N ASP A 48 -9.80 15.30 15.61
CA ASP A 48 -10.58 16.49 15.26
C ASP A 48 -11.75 16.16 14.32
N ASP A 49 -12.51 15.10 14.66
CA ASP A 49 -13.69 14.60 13.94
C ASP A 49 -13.47 14.25 12.46
N LYS A 50 -12.23 13.95 12.08
CA LYS A 50 -11.87 13.52 10.72
C LYS A 50 -10.78 12.46 10.70
N ILE A 51 -10.68 11.78 9.56
CA ILE A 51 -9.57 10.87 9.28
C ILE A 51 -8.33 11.71 8.90
N THR A 52 -7.27 11.60 9.68
CA THR A 52 -6.04 12.38 9.50
C THR A 52 -4.87 11.56 8.99
N SER A 53 -4.95 10.24 9.13
CA SER A 53 -3.98 9.29 8.58
C SER A 53 -4.68 7.98 8.24
N CYS A 54 -4.21 7.28 7.22
CA CYS A 54 -4.72 5.97 6.85
C CYS A 54 -3.62 5.08 6.26
N LEU A 55 -3.87 3.77 6.26
CA LEU A 55 -3.18 2.77 5.46
C LEU A 55 -4.11 1.59 5.19
N GLN A 56 -3.89 0.87 4.08
CA GLN A 56 -4.65 -0.34 3.75
C GLN A 56 -3.77 -1.58 3.89
N VAL A 57 -4.36 -2.65 4.42
CA VAL A 57 -3.76 -3.99 4.48
C VAL A 57 -4.51 -4.90 3.53
N THR A 58 -3.96 -5.15 2.35
CA THR A 58 -4.59 -6.02 1.36
C THR A 58 -4.14 -7.46 1.56
N LYS A 59 -5.09 -8.39 1.64
CA LYS A 59 -4.79 -9.82 1.71
C LYS A 59 -4.51 -10.38 0.32
N ARG A 60 -3.43 -11.14 0.18
CA ARG A 60 -2.99 -11.76 -1.07
C ARG A 60 -2.56 -13.20 -0.85
N THR A 61 -2.58 -13.97 -1.93
CA THR A 61 -1.94 -15.29 -1.98
C THR A 61 -0.69 -15.17 -2.85
N MET A 62 0.44 -15.58 -2.32
CA MET A 62 1.71 -15.64 -3.02
C MET A 62 2.10 -17.09 -3.28
N MET A 63 2.65 -17.37 -4.46
CA MET A 63 3.28 -18.66 -4.76
C MET A 63 4.77 -18.59 -4.44
N PHE A 64 5.24 -19.49 -3.61
CA PHE A 64 6.65 -19.65 -3.30
C PHE A 64 7.03 -21.13 -3.30
N LEU A 65 7.99 -21.51 -4.14
CA LEU A 65 8.41 -22.93 -4.31
C LEU A 65 7.20 -23.87 -4.45
N ASP A 66 6.30 -23.54 -5.38
CA ASP A 66 5.05 -24.29 -5.68
C ASP A 66 4.07 -24.43 -4.52
N ARG A 67 4.24 -23.65 -3.45
CA ARG A 67 3.32 -23.59 -2.32
C ARG A 67 2.61 -22.23 -2.27
N GLN A 68 1.31 -22.31 -2.00
CA GLN A 68 0.52 -21.10 -1.76
C GLN A 68 0.71 -20.64 -0.31
N MET A 69 1.00 -19.34 -0.15
CA MET A 69 1.11 -18.70 1.15
C MET A 69 0.21 -17.47 1.21
N ARG A 70 -0.45 -17.29 2.35
CA ARG A 70 -1.18 -16.05 2.61
C ARG A 70 -0.20 -14.97 3.04
N VAL A 71 -0.35 -13.79 2.45
CA VAL A 71 0.48 -12.62 2.75
C VAL A 71 -0.38 -11.39 2.91
N SER A 72 0.04 -10.49 3.79
CA SER A 72 -0.51 -9.14 3.90
C SER A 72 0.37 -8.16 3.11
N VAL A 73 -0.26 -7.29 2.33
CA VAL A 73 0.43 -6.20 1.64
C VAL A 73 -0.03 -4.88 2.22
N ILE A 74 0.89 -4.15 2.85
CA ILE A 74 0.63 -2.80 3.37
C ILE A 74 0.86 -1.79 2.25
N GLY A 75 -0.13 -0.96 1.99
CA GLY A 75 -0.06 0.08 0.97
C GLY A 75 -0.97 1.27 1.27
N MET A 76 -1.00 2.23 0.35
CA MET A 76 -1.83 3.44 0.42
C MET A 76 -1.74 4.16 1.77
N ALA A 77 -0.54 4.24 2.30
CA ALA A 77 -0.27 4.90 3.56
C ALA A 77 -0.15 6.41 3.37
N ALA A 78 -1.01 7.18 3.99
CA ALA A 78 -1.06 8.63 3.86
C ALA A 78 -1.37 9.31 5.19
N THR A 79 -0.80 10.51 5.38
CA THR A 79 -1.08 11.38 6.53
C THR A 79 -1.21 12.80 6.04
N LEU A 80 -2.27 13.51 6.45
CA LEU A 80 -2.46 14.92 6.15
C LEU A 80 -1.23 15.74 6.58
N PRO A 81 -0.78 16.73 5.78
CA PRO A 81 0.43 17.50 6.07
C PRO A 81 0.47 18.06 7.49
N ASP A 82 -0.62 18.67 7.97
CA ASP A 82 -0.69 19.30 9.29
C ASP A 82 -0.64 18.31 10.46
N TYR A 83 -0.78 17.02 10.18
CA TYR A 83 -0.79 15.93 11.18
C TYR A 83 0.46 15.05 11.10
N ARG A 84 1.41 15.38 10.23
CA ARG A 84 2.70 14.69 10.14
C ARG A 84 3.54 14.91 11.40
N GLN A 85 4.56 14.06 11.61
CA GLN A 85 5.47 14.08 12.75
C GLN A 85 4.79 13.89 14.13
N ARG A 86 3.50 13.47 14.15
CA ARG A 86 2.74 13.19 15.37
C ARG A 86 2.61 11.68 15.66
N LYS A 87 3.48 10.87 15.10
CA LYS A 87 3.50 9.39 15.26
C LYS A 87 2.23 8.66 14.79
N GLN A 88 1.29 9.34 14.13
CA GLN A 88 0.03 8.72 13.68
C GLN A 88 0.28 7.54 12.75
N PHE A 89 1.12 7.73 11.72
CA PHE A 89 1.50 6.66 10.81
C PHE A 89 2.19 5.49 11.53
N SER A 90 3.13 5.78 12.44
CA SER A 90 3.81 4.73 13.21
C SER A 90 2.83 3.89 14.03
N ASN A 91 1.86 4.53 14.67
CA ASN A 91 0.84 3.84 15.46
C ASN A 91 -0.10 2.99 14.59
N LEU A 92 -0.49 3.51 13.41
CA LEU A 92 -1.27 2.74 12.44
C LEU A 92 -0.50 1.54 11.92
N LEU A 93 0.79 1.72 11.62
CA LEU A 93 1.65 0.65 11.14
C LEU A 93 1.81 -0.45 12.19
N ASP A 94 1.97 -0.10 13.46
CA ASP A 94 2.04 -1.08 14.56
C ASP A 94 0.74 -1.90 14.68
N ALA A 95 -0.41 -1.23 14.59
CA ALA A 95 -1.71 -1.90 14.62
C ALA A 95 -1.91 -2.83 13.41
N ALA A 96 -1.51 -2.37 12.22
CA ALA A 96 -1.60 -3.15 10.98
C ALA A 96 -0.67 -4.38 11.01
N ILE A 97 0.57 -4.22 11.48
CA ILE A 97 1.52 -5.32 11.63
C ILE A 97 0.99 -6.36 12.62
N SER A 98 0.49 -5.90 13.77
CA SER A 98 -0.05 -6.81 14.80
C SER A 98 -1.20 -7.66 14.27
N GLN A 99 -2.10 -7.07 13.46
CA GLN A 99 -3.19 -7.82 12.83
C GLN A 99 -2.70 -8.72 11.69
N ALA A 100 -1.75 -8.25 10.88
CA ALA A 100 -1.21 -9.01 9.77
C ALA A 100 -0.49 -10.28 10.26
N THR A 101 0.40 -10.14 11.24
CA THR A 101 1.22 -11.24 11.76
C THR A 101 0.41 -12.31 12.49
N TYR A 102 -0.78 -11.97 12.98
CA TYR A 102 -1.67 -12.96 13.59
C TYR A 102 -2.24 -13.95 12.57
N ASN A 103 -2.45 -13.52 11.34
CA ASN A 103 -3.18 -14.30 10.34
C ASN A 103 -2.33 -14.77 9.15
N ASP A 104 -1.23 -14.11 8.85
CA ASP A 104 -0.47 -14.30 7.62
C ASP A 104 1.02 -14.55 7.91
N LEU A 105 1.62 -15.35 7.05
CA LEU A 105 3.03 -15.76 7.20
C LEU A 105 4.01 -14.61 6.95
N LEU A 106 3.67 -13.72 6.01
CA LEU A 106 4.51 -12.59 5.63
C LEU A 106 3.70 -11.30 5.52
N THR A 107 4.33 -10.19 5.88
CA THR A 107 3.84 -8.85 5.60
C THR A 107 4.81 -8.16 4.65
N ILE A 108 4.29 -7.65 3.54
CA ILE A 108 5.07 -7.05 2.46
C ILE A 108 4.62 -5.60 2.28
N THR A 109 5.54 -4.72 1.89
CA THR A 109 5.23 -3.36 1.46
C THR A 109 6.11 -2.95 0.30
N TYR A 110 5.56 -2.13 -0.59
CA TYR A 110 6.29 -1.40 -1.63
C TYR A 110 6.37 0.06 -1.20
N THR A 111 7.57 0.57 -1.01
CA THR A 111 7.74 1.91 -0.45
C THR A 111 8.98 2.61 -1.03
N ASN A 112 8.88 3.92 -1.21
CA ASN A 112 10.01 4.81 -1.45
C ASN A 112 10.61 5.39 -0.14
N MET A 113 10.05 4.98 1.01
CA MET A 113 10.51 5.43 2.34
C MET A 113 10.91 4.23 3.23
N PRO A 114 11.91 3.43 2.85
CA PRO A 114 12.25 2.17 3.51
C PRO A 114 12.57 2.34 4.99
N LYS A 115 13.24 3.41 5.38
CA LYS A 115 13.62 3.69 6.78
C LYS A 115 12.44 3.66 7.76
N LEU A 116 11.23 4.03 7.32
CA LEU A 116 10.04 3.99 8.18
C LEU A 116 9.63 2.55 8.53
N PHE A 117 9.85 1.64 7.59
CA PHE A 117 9.50 0.22 7.74
C PHE A 117 10.65 -0.58 8.39
N GLU A 118 11.90 -0.25 8.07
CA GLU A 118 13.09 -0.84 8.72
C GLU A 118 13.05 -0.64 10.24
N ALA A 119 12.60 0.54 10.71
CA ALA A 119 12.37 0.80 12.13
C ALA A 119 11.32 -0.12 12.79
N LYS A 120 10.54 -0.86 11.99
CA LYS A 120 9.55 -1.86 12.40
C LYS A 120 9.98 -3.29 12.02
N SER A 121 11.27 -3.54 11.89
CA SER A 121 11.87 -4.84 11.57
C SER A 121 11.54 -5.38 10.16
N PHE A 122 11.11 -4.54 9.23
CA PHE A 122 11.06 -4.93 7.83
C PHE A 122 12.47 -5.01 7.25
N GLN A 123 12.68 -6.01 6.41
CA GLN A 123 13.93 -6.19 5.68
C GLN A 123 13.74 -5.83 4.22
N HIS A 124 14.71 -5.12 3.65
CA HIS A 124 14.73 -4.83 2.23
C HIS A 124 15.12 -6.10 1.46
N ILE A 125 14.26 -6.53 0.53
CA ILE A 125 14.44 -7.78 -0.22
C ILE A 125 14.68 -7.56 -1.71
N SER A 126 14.20 -6.45 -2.28
CA SER A 126 14.30 -6.18 -3.72
C SER A 126 14.10 -4.72 -4.04
N ASN A 127 14.68 -4.25 -5.14
CA ASN A 127 14.39 -2.96 -5.75
C ASN A 127 13.42 -3.15 -6.93
N THR A 128 12.41 -2.29 -7.04
CA THR A 128 11.57 -2.21 -8.23
C THR A 128 12.31 -1.44 -9.32
N LYS A 129 12.43 -2.02 -10.52
CA LYS A 129 12.92 -1.33 -11.71
C LYS A 129 11.72 -0.89 -12.54
N GLU A 130 11.63 0.39 -12.83
CA GLU A 130 10.61 0.95 -13.72
C GLU A 130 11.19 1.12 -15.12
N TYR A 131 10.44 0.67 -16.13
CA TYR A 131 10.81 0.82 -17.54
C TYR A 131 9.75 1.65 -18.23
N TRP A 132 10.13 2.75 -18.85
CA TRP A 132 9.27 3.54 -19.70
C TRP A 132 9.29 2.96 -21.12
N ILE A 133 8.15 2.44 -21.58
CA ILE A 133 7.97 2.00 -22.97
C ILE A 133 7.28 3.14 -23.71
N GLY A 134 7.97 3.76 -24.65
CA GLY A 134 7.42 4.86 -25.43
C GLY A 134 6.17 4.45 -26.22
N ALA A 135 5.19 5.34 -26.29
CA ALA A 135 3.87 5.15 -26.90
C ALA A 135 3.82 4.67 -28.40
N PRO A 136 4.87 4.79 -29.24
CA PRO A 136 4.82 4.32 -30.61
C PRO A 136 4.69 2.79 -30.81
N LEU A 137 4.95 2.00 -29.79
CA LEU A 137 4.94 0.53 -29.89
C LEU A 137 3.54 -0.10 -29.66
N CYS A 138 2.53 0.68 -29.31
CA CYS A 138 1.18 0.20 -29.06
C CYS A 138 0.27 0.21 -30.30
N ARG A 139 0.77 -0.11 -31.49
CA ARG A 139 -0.05 -0.15 -32.72
C ARG A 139 -0.73 -1.49 -33.00
N SER A 140 -0.52 -2.50 -32.23
CA SER A 140 -1.26 -3.76 -32.36
C SER A 140 -1.91 -4.10 -31.03
N GLY A 141 -3.23 -4.23 -31.00
CA GLY A 141 -4.07 -4.44 -29.82
C GLY A 141 -3.86 -5.75 -29.04
N ASN A 142 -2.62 -6.20 -28.92
CA ASN A 142 -2.23 -7.28 -28.03
C ASN A 142 -1.68 -6.68 -26.73
N PRO A 143 -2.27 -7.01 -25.57
CA PRO A 143 -1.67 -6.65 -24.31
C PRO A 143 -0.32 -7.38 -24.18
N TYR A 144 0.76 -6.64 -24.18
CA TYR A 144 2.07 -7.21 -23.88
C TYR A 144 2.06 -7.64 -22.41
N HIS A 145 2.03 -8.93 -22.16
CA HIS A 145 2.41 -9.48 -20.88
C HIS A 145 3.92 -9.30 -20.74
N VAL A 146 4.34 -8.28 -20.01
CA VAL A 146 5.73 -8.18 -19.53
C VAL A 146 5.89 -9.30 -18.51
N LYS A 147 6.41 -10.45 -18.93
CA LYS A 147 6.92 -11.45 -18.01
C LYS A 147 8.18 -10.83 -17.37
N GLN A 148 8.06 -10.35 -16.13
CA GLN A 148 9.25 -10.12 -15.32
C GLN A 148 9.97 -11.46 -15.17
N LYS A 149 11.08 -11.60 -15.86
CA LYS A 149 12.07 -12.62 -15.48
C LYS A 149 12.62 -12.17 -14.15
N ALA A 150 12.30 -12.92 -13.10
CA ALA A 150 13.05 -12.82 -11.85
C ALA A 150 14.51 -13.15 -12.19
N GLU A 151 15.36 -12.13 -12.26
CA GLU A 151 16.81 -12.34 -12.31
C GLU A 151 17.17 -12.97 -10.97
N ASN A 152 17.86 -14.10 -11.05
CA ASN A 152 18.24 -14.96 -9.95
C ASN A 152 18.77 -14.15 -8.76
N LEU A 153 18.06 -14.26 -7.65
CA LEU A 153 18.44 -13.72 -6.33
C LEU A 153 19.43 -14.66 -5.59
N TYR A 154 20.19 -15.48 -6.33
CA TYR A 154 21.20 -16.37 -5.77
C TYR A 154 22.54 -16.09 -6.41
N THR A 155 23.24 -15.11 -5.85
CA THR A 155 24.72 -15.06 -5.80
C THR A 155 25.12 -14.50 -4.45
#